data_a4a52319ea8c2a1020ca900c34031310
#
_entry.id   a4a52319ea8c2a1020ca900c34031310
#
_cell.length_a   1.000
_cell.length_b   1.000
_cell.length_c   1.000
_cell.angle_alpha   90.00
_cell.angle_beta   90.00
_cell.angle_gamma   90.00
#
_symmetry.space_group_name_H-M   'P 1'
#
loop_
_entity.id
_entity.type
_entity.pdbx_description
1 polymer ?
#
loop_
_entity_poly.entity_id
_entity_poly.type
_entity_poly.pdbx_seq_one_letter_code
_entity_poly.pdbx_strand_id
1 'polypeptide(L)'
;MNIDRRQLALQAVAVGLMAVVPGIGPAIAASADEDAVAKNVEAFRAAQVATDGKVFDVLCAAELSYSHSDGRVEDKATFITNATKRTTKFLSLAYQDTKIRVVGPAAIVRFNWVSESENLADGKKSGNKLHILMNWQKQGADWKLLSRAATKL
;
A
#
# COMPACT_ATOMS: atom_id res chain seq x y z
N MET A 1 13.90 -82.47 -22.18
CA MET A 1 15.24 -82.61 -21.58
C MET A 1 15.90 -81.24 -21.64
N ASN A 2 16.32 -80.75 -20.50
CA ASN A 2 17.10 -79.60 -20.14
C ASN A 2 16.51 -78.17 -20.29
N ILE A 3 16.18 -77.80 -19.13
CA ILE A 3 16.04 -76.41 -18.57
C ILE A 3 17.37 -75.73 -18.67
N ASP A 4 17.39 -74.45 -19.13
CA ASP A 4 18.43 -73.63 -18.69
C ASP A 4 17.87 -72.29 -18.15
N ARG A 5 18.30 -71.97 -16.95
CA ARG A 5 17.95 -70.86 -16.07
C ARG A 5 18.86 -69.72 -16.37
N ARG A 6 18.39 -68.52 -16.03
CA ARG A 6 19.09 -67.31 -15.81
C ARG A 6 19.14 -66.33 -16.99
N GLN A 7 18.14 -65.48 -17.00
CA GLN A 7 18.41 -64.08 -17.31
C GLN A 7 17.66 -63.24 -16.27
N LEU A 8 18.39 -62.85 -15.25
CA LEU A 8 18.01 -61.77 -14.33
C LEU A 8 18.09 -60.45 -15.07
N ALA A 9 16.96 -59.90 -15.47
CA ALA A 9 16.88 -58.51 -15.91
C ALA A 9 16.94 -57.61 -14.68
N LEU A 10 18.07 -56.92 -14.52
CA LEU A 10 18.20 -55.78 -13.60
C LEU A 10 17.29 -54.63 -14.09
N GLN A 11 16.22 -54.42 -13.37
CA GLN A 11 15.48 -53.16 -13.50
C GLN A 11 16.23 -52.07 -12.72
N ALA A 12 16.88 -51.21 -13.45
CA ALA A 12 17.43 -49.96 -12.90
C ALA A 12 16.27 -49.04 -12.51
N VAL A 13 16.02 -48.91 -11.22
CA VAL A 13 15.14 -47.90 -10.67
C VAL A 13 15.88 -46.56 -10.79
N ALA A 14 15.52 -45.79 -11.79
CA ALA A 14 15.93 -44.38 -11.87
C ALA A 14 15.19 -43.60 -10.77
N VAL A 15 15.85 -43.39 -9.64
CA VAL A 15 15.41 -42.42 -8.64
C VAL A 15 15.60 -41.04 -9.25
N GLY A 16 14.53 -40.50 -9.81
CA GLY A 16 14.49 -39.08 -10.24
C GLY A 16 14.62 -38.21 -8.99
N LEU A 17 15.76 -37.53 -8.88
CA LEU A 17 15.96 -36.44 -7.92
C LEU A 17 15.04 -35.31 -8.36
N MET A 18 13.84 -35.22 -7.81
CA MET A 18 13.04 -33.98 -7.91
C MET A 18 13.76 -32.95 -7.07
N ALA A 19 14.42 -32.02 -7.76
CA ALA A 19 14.90 -30.79 -7.15
C ALA A 19 13.66 -30.02 -6.63
N VAL A 20 13.44 -30.09 -5.33
CA VAL A 20 12.50 -29.20 -4.63
C VAL A 20 13.09 -27.78 -4.76
N VAL A 21 12.60 -27.02 -5.73
CA VAL A 21 12.83 -25.59 -5.78
C VAL A 21 12.17 -25.05 -4.50
N PRO A 22 12.92 -24.42 -3.58
CA PRO A 22 12.30 -23.78 -2.43
C PRO A 22 11.36 -22.72 -2.98
N GLY A 23 10.06 -22.96 -2.90
CA GLY A 23 9.04 -22.00 -3.27
C GLY A 23 9.28 -20.73 -2.47
N ILE A 24 9.26 -19.59 -3.12
CA ILE A 24 9.22 -18.27 -2.47
C ILE A 24 8.02 -18.30 -1.53
N GLY A 25 8.27 -18.50 -0.23
CA GLY A 25 7.23 -18.74 0.75
C GLY A 25 6.33 -17.50 0.91
N PRO A 26 5.10 -17.65 1.42
CA PRO A 26 4.14 -16.55 1.59
C PRO A 26 4.67 -15.38 2.42
N ALA A 27 5.67 -15.62 3.28
CA ALA A 27 6.30 -14.58 4.10
C ALA A 27 7.14 -13.57 3.30
N ILE A 28 7.83 -14.01 2.22
CA ILE A 28 8.64 -13.11 1.38
C ILE A 28 7.73 -12.25 0.49
N ALA A 29 6.65 -12.83 -0.01
CA ALA A 29 5.66 -12.09 -0.80
C ALA A 29 4.93 -11.03 0.06
N ALA A 30 4.58 -11.35 1.30
CA ALA A 30 3.98 -10.40 2.23
C ALA A 30 4.91 -9.21 2.54
N SER A 31 6.22 -9.46 2.74
CA SER A 31 7.23 -8.42 2.94
C SER A 31 7.35 -7.50 1.72
N ALA A 32 7.40 -8.05 0.50
CA ALA A 32 7.48 -7.25 -0.72
C ALA A 32 6.23 -6.38 -0.96
N ASP A 33 5.06 -6.88 -0.63
CA ASP A 33 3.81 -6.12 -0.71
C ASP A 33 3.73 -5.03 0.39
N GLU A 34 4.22 -5.30 1.61
CA GLU A 34 4.33 -4.29 2.65
C GLU A 34 5.28 -3.15 2.25
N ASP A 35 6.43 -3.46 1.65
CA ASP A 35 7.37 -2.47 1.12
C ASP A 35 6.75 -1.63 -0.01
N ALA A 36 6.00 -2.27 -0.91
CA ALA A 36 5.29 -1.58 -1.99
C ALA A 36 4.23 -0.61 -1.45
N VAL A 37 3.45 -1.04 -0.46
CA VAL A 37 2.46 -0.19 0.22
C VAL A 37 3.16 0.95 0.97
N ALA A 38 4.25 0.68 1.69
CA ALA A 38 5.02 1.71 2.41
C ALA A 38 5.54 2.80 1.46
N LYS A 39 6.07 2.40 0.31
CA LYS A 39 6.51 3.33 -0.75
C LYS A 39 5.36 4.20 -1.25
N ASN A 40 4.19 3.60 -1.48
CA ASN A 40 3.02 4.34 -1.96
C ASN A 40 2.46 5.29 -0.89
N VAL A 41 2.48 4.91 0.38
CA VAL A 41 2.10 5.77 1.52
C VAL A 41 3.00 6.99 1.59
N GLU A 42 4.32 6.82 1.44
CA GLU A 42 5.27 7.94 1.43
C GLU A 42 5.10 8.81 0.18
N ALA A 43 4.88 8.21 -1.00
CA ALA A 43 4.60 8.96 -2.22
C ALA A 43 3.31 9.80 -2.08
N PHE A 44 2.28 9.24 -1.44
CA PHE A 44 1.04 9.95 -1.14
C PHE A 44 1.28 11.15 -0.19
N ARG A 45 2.08 10.96 0.88
CA ARG A 45 2.47 12.04 1.79
C ARG A 45 3.23 13.15 1.05
N ALA A 46 4.20 12.78 0.23
CA ALA A 46 4.98 13.73 -0.56
C ALA A 46 4.09 14.52 -1.55
N ALA A 47 3.14 13.84 -2.21
CA ALA A 47 2.18 14.47 -3.11
C ALA A 47 1.28 15.49 -2.38
N GLN A 48 0.94 15.25 -1.13
CA GLN A 48 0.17 16.22 -0.33
C GLN A 48 0.97 17.52 -0.09
N VAL A 49 2.25 17.40 0.24
CA VAL A 49 3.13 18.56 0.43
C VAL A 49 3.33 19.30 -0.89
N ALA A 50 3.53 18.57 -1.98
CA ALA A 50 3.75 19.13 -3.32
C ALA A 50 2.45 19.59 -4.02
N THR A 51 1.27 19.17 -3.51
CA THR A 51 -0.03 19.31 -4.19
C THR A 51 -0.04 18.68 -5.59
N ASP A 52 0.56 17.47 -5.71
CA ASP A 52 0.72 16.77 -6.99
C ASP A 52 -0.51 15.90 -7.31
N GLY A 53 -1.41 16.47 -8.10
CA GLY A 53 -2.63 15.78 -8.55
C GLY A 53 -2.36 14.57 -9.44
N LYS A 54 -1.25 14.53 -10.18
CA LYS A 54 -0.90 13.38 -11.04
C LYS A 54 -0.54 12.15 -10.20
N VAL A 55 0.22 12.36 -9.12
CA VAL A 55 0.57 11.29 -8.19
C VAL A 55 -0.69 10.78 -7.49
N PHE A 56 -1.60 11.65 -7.05
CA PHE A 56 -2.89 11.22 -6.49
C PHE A 56 -3.70 10.39 -7.48
N ASP A 57 -3.74 10.81 -8.74
CA ASP A 57 -4.48 10.07 -9.78
C ASP A 57 -3.95 8.66 -9.98
N VAL A 58 -2.62 8.49 -9.95
CA VAL A 58 -1.98 7.17 -10.04
C VAL A 58 -2.20 6.33 -8.81
N LEU A 59 -2.09 6.90 -7.60
CA LEU A 59 -2.14 6.16 -6.35
C LEU A 59 -3.55 5.81 -5.89
N CYS A 60 -4.56 6.60 -6.25
CA CYS A 60 -5.94 6.38 -5.82
C CYS A 60 -6.69 5.43 -6.76
N ALA A 61 -7.45 4.51 -6.19
CA ALA A 61 -8.42 3.70 -6.93
C ALA A 61 -9.53 4.57 -7.53
N ALA A 62 -10.19 4.10 -8.59
CA ALA A 62 -11.34 4.80 -9.18
C ALA A 62 -12.48 4.95 -8.15
N GLU A 63 -12.63 3.96 -7.29
CA GLU A 63 -13.67 3.85 -6.25
C GLU A 63 -13.25 4.53 -4.93
N LEU A 64 -12.26 5.42 -4.93
CA LEU A 64 -11.76 6.07 -3.71
C LEU A 64 -12.90 6.65 -2.87
N SER A 65 -12.90 6.32 -1.58
CA SER A 65 -13.71 6.98 -0.54
C SER A 65 -12.78 7.67 0.46
N TYR A 66 -12.69 8.99 0.39
CA TYR A 66 -11.78 9.79 1.20
C TYR A 66 -12.54 10.58 2.26
N SER A 67 -12.53 10.11 3.51
CA SER A 67 -13.22 10.75 4.63
C SER A 67 -12.29 11.66 5.41
N HIS A 68 -12.78 12.86 5.69
CA HIS A 68 -12.11 13.89 6.50
C HIS A 68 -12.54 13.79 7.97
N SER A 69 -11.77 14.42 8.86
CA SER A 69 -12.06 14.44 10.30
C SER A 69 -13.28 15.30 10.70
N ASP A 70 -13.83 16.03 9.75
CA ASP A 70 -15.07 16.81 9.89
C ASP A 70 -16.31 16.06 9.35
N GLY A 71 -16.13 14.81 8.90
CA GLY A 71 -17.20 13.95 8.40
C GLY A 71 -17.47 14.07 6.90
N ARG A 72 -16.81 15.00 6.17
CA ARG A 72 -16.93 15.08 4.71
C ARG A 72 -16.32 13.83 4.07
N VAL A 73 -16.99 13.34 3.03
CA VAL A 73 -16.50 12.22 2.21
C VAL A 73 -16.38 12.70 0.77
N GLU A 74 -15.24 12.41 0.16
CA GLU A 74 -14.93 12.79 -1.21
C GLU A 74 -14.65 11.53 -2.04
N ASP A 75 -15.11 11.53 -3.28
CA ASP A 75 -14.66 10.61 -4.31
C ASP A 75 -13.27 11.03 -4.85
N LYS A 76 -12.70 10.23 -5.73
CA LYS A 76 -11.37 10.48 -6.31
C LYS A 76 -11.28 11.85 -6.99
N ALA A 77 -12.25 12.21 -7.83
CA ALA A 77 -12.22 13.44 -8.61
C ALA A 77 -12.34 14.68 -7.71
N THR A 78 -13.25 14.64 -6.75
CA THR A 78 -13.44 15.69 -5.75
C THR A 78 -12.20 15.85 -4.86
N PHE A 79 -11.65 14.72 -4.38
CA PHE A 79 -10.42 14.72 -3.57
C PHE A 79 -9.26 15.37 -4.32
N ILE A 80 -8.96 14.94 -5.55
CA ILE A 80 -7.86 15.51 -6.34
C ILE A 80 -8.06 17.01 -6.58
N THR A 81 -9.28 17.41 -6.97
CA THR A 81 -9.62 18.80 -7.18
C THR A 81 -9.37 19.65 -5.94
N ASN A 82 -9.79 19.18 -4.77
CA ASN A 82 -9.64 19.92 -3.52
C ASN A 82 -8.19 19.87 -2.98
N ALA A 83 -7.51 18.73 -3.10
CA ALA A 83 -6.12 18.57 -2.66
C ALA A 83 -5.13 19.40 -3.47
N THR A 84 -5.49 19.79 -4.71
CA THR A 84 -4.66 20.63 -5.58
C THR A 84 -4.99 22.12 -5.50
N LYS A 85 -6.08 22.50 -4.82
CA LYS A 85 -6.38 23.90 -4.52
C LYS A 85 -5.42 24.41 -3.46
N ARG A 86 -4.51 25.30 -3.84
CA ARG A 86 -3.52 25.87 -2.92
C ARG A 86 -4.13 27.03 -2.12
N THR A 87 -4.90 26.74 -1.10
CA THR A 87 -5.33 27.72 -0.10
C THR A 87 -4.43 27.77 1.12
N THR A 88 -3.71 26.64 1.36
CA THR A 88 -2.73 26.49 2.43
C THR A 88 -1.48 25.83 1.89
N LYS A 89 -0.33 26.04 2.54
CA LYS A 89 0.89 25.26 2.33
C LYS A 89 1.25 24.52 3.61
N PHE A 90 1.75 23.30 3.48
CA PHE A 90 2.35 22.60 4.61
C PHE A 90 3.72 23.22 4.93
N LEU A 91 3.93 23.60 6.18
CA LEU A 91 5.23 23.91 6.75
C LEU A 91 5.93 22.64 7.19
N SER A 92 5.15 21.67 7.71
CA SER A 92 5.59 20.33 8.00
C SER A 92 4.43 19.35 7.84
N LEU A 93 4.73 18.11 7.44
CA LEU A 93 3.79 17.00 7.42
C LEU A 93 4.55 15.70 7.70
N ALA A 94 4.21 15.05 8.79
CA ALA A 94 4.77 13.77 9.19
C ALA A 94 3.66 12.72 9.37
N TYR A 95 3.95 11.49 8.95
CA TYR A 95 3.20 10.28 9.26
C TYR A 95 3.99 9.51 10.31
N GLN A 96 3.58 9.65 11.57
CA GLN A 96 4.26 9.06 12.73
C GLN A 96 3.64 7.71 13.10
N ASP A 97 4.43 6.81 13.66
CA ASP A 97 4.00 5.49 14.16
C ASP A 97 3.27 4.67 13.09
N THR A 98 3.73 4.74 11.85
CA THR A 98 3.10 4.04 10.71
C THR A 98 3.17 2.52 10.92
N LYS A 99 2.00 1.88 10.83
CA LYS A 99 1.84 0.43 10.88
C LYS A 99 1.15 -0.03 9.62
N ILE A 100 1.74 -1.02 8.95
CA ILE A 100 1.23 -1.62 7.73
C ILE A 100 0.96 -3.09 8.01
N ARG A 101 -0.17 -3.59 7.53
CA ARG A 101 -0.51 -5.02 7.55
C ARG A 101 -1.12 -5.39 6.20
N VAL A 102 -0.49 -6.31 5.50
CA VAL A 102 -1.00 -6.89 4.26
C VAL A 102 -1.78 -8.16 4.57
N VAL A 103 -2.97 -8.32 3.97
CA VAL A 103 -3.82 -9.49 4.08
C VAL A 103 -4.36 -9.81 2.69
N GLY A 104 -3.74 -10.75 1.99
CA GLY A 104 -4.07 -11.07 0.60
C GLY A 104 -3.99 -9.82 -0.29
N PRO A 105 -5.04 -9.47 -1.05
CA PRO A 105 -5.04 -8.31 -1.92
C PRO A 105 -5.38 -7.00 -1.20
N ALA A 106 -5.45 -6.98 0.13
CA ALA A 106 -5.76 -5.81 0.93
C ALA A 106 -4.62 -5.44 1.86
N ALA A 107 -4.44 -4.15 2.12
CA ALA A 107 -3.53 -3.66 3.14
C ALA A 107 -4.20 -2.60 4.00
N ILE A 108 -3.98 -2.71 5.30
CA ILE A 108 -4.41 -1.75 6.31
C ILE A 108 -3.20 -0.95 6.73
N VAL A 109 -3.31 0.37 6.67
CA VAL A 109 -2.28 1.31 7.11
C VAL A 109 -2.85 2.24 8.15
N ARG A 110 -2.15 2.38 9.28
CA ARG A 110 -2.50 3.32 10.35
C ARG A 110 -1.30 4.16 10.71
N PHE A 111 -1.53 5.44 10.97
CA PHE A 111 -0.50 6.37 11.43
C PHE A 111 -1.11 7.58 12.11
N ASN A 112 -0.28 8.32 12.83
CA ASN A 112 -0.60 9.63 13.35
C ASN A 112 -0.14 10.69 12.35
N TRP A 113 -1.09 11.44 11.79
CA TRP A 113 -0.84 12.63 11.00
C TRP A 113 -0.50 13.78 11.92
N VAL A 114 0.67 14.35 11.76
CA VAL A 114 1.08 15.56 12.48
C VAL A 114 1.49 16.60 11.44
N SER A 115 0.82 17.76 11.43
CA SER A 115 1.12 18.79 10.46
C SER A 115 1.10 20.19 11.04
N GLU A 116 1.91 21.04 10.45
CA GLU A 116 1.81 22.50 10.54
C GLU A 116 1.55 23.06 9.15
N SER A 117 0.65 24.01 9.03
CA SER A 117 0.29 24.63 7.77
C SER A 117 0.12 26.14 7.94
N GLU A 118 0.27 26.86 6.84
CA GLU A 118 0.09 28.31 6.75
C GLU A 118 -0.97 28.61 5.69
N ASN A 119 -1.96 29.40 6.06
CA ASN A 119 -2.95 29.91 5.12
C ASN A 119 -2.30 30.97 4.21
N LEU A 120 -2.46 30.80 2.89
CA LEU A 120 -1.79 31.67 1.91
C LEU A 120 -2.41 33.07 1.79
N ALA A 121 -3.65 33.25 2.28
CA ALA A 121 -4.32 34.57 2.21
C ALA A 121 -3.90 35.50 3.34
N ASP A 122 -3.70 34.98 4.56
CA ASP A 122 -3.45 35.80 5.76
C ASP A 122 -2.19 35.43 6.54
N GLY A 123 -1.44 34.42 6.10
CA GLY A 123 -0.24 33.89 6.76
C GLY A 123 -0.49 33.17 8.10
N LYS A 124 -1.76 32.94 8.47
CA LYS A 124 -2.11 32.31 9.73
C LYS A 124 -1.64 30.86 9.76
N LYS A 125 -0.93 30.49 10.82
CA LYS A 125 -0.45 29.12 11.04
C LYS A 125 -1.48 28.32 11.83
N SER A 126 -1.59 27.02 11.49
CA SER A 126 -2.42 26.06 12.19
C SER A 126 -1.75 24.69 12.22
N GLY A 127 -1.98 23.95 13.31
CA GLY A 127 -1.50 22.57 13.47
C GLY A 127 -2.65 21.59 13.57
N ASN A 128 -2.44 20.38 13.05
CA ASN A 128 -3.40 19.29 13.19
C ASN A 128 -2.72 18.02 13.64
N LYS A 129 -3.40 17.27 14.52
CA LYS A 129 -3.06 15.91 14.91
C LYS A 129 -4.26 15.02 14.66
N LEU A 130 -4.08 14.02 13.79
CA LEU A 130 -5.16 13.11 13.40
C LEU A 130 -4.67 11.68 13.50
N HIS A 131 -5.57 10.76 13.86
CA HIS A 131 -5.36 9.34 13.62
C HIS A 131 -5.94 8.97 12.27
N ILE A 132 -5.13 8.35 11.42
CA ILE A 132 -5.51 7.97 10.06
C ILE A 132 -5.61 6.46 9.91
N LEU A 133 -6.65 6.04 9.20
CA LEU A 133 -6.80 4.70 8.65
C LEU A 133 -6.82 4.82 7.12
N MET A 134 -5.97 4.06 6.45
CA MET A 134 -6.03 3.85 5.00
C MET A 134 -6.21 2.37 4.70
N ASN A 135 -7.03 2.06 3.71
CA ASN A 135 -7.13 0.75 3.11
C ASN A 135 -6.63 0.82 1.68
N TRP A 136 -5.64 -0.01 1.37
CA TRP A 136 -5.07 -0.17 0.05
C TRP A 136 -5.51 -1.50 -0.53
N GLN A 137 -5.71 -1.55 -1.84
CA GLN A 137 -6.10 -2.74 -2.57
C GLN A 137 -5.11 -3.00 -3.71
N LYS A 138 -4.70 -4.25 -3.86
CA LYS A 138 -3.88 -4.69 -4.97
C LYS A 138 -4.75 -4.83 -6.22
N GLN A 139 -4.45 -4.03 -7.24
CA GLN A 139 -5.13 -4.02 -8.53
C GLN A 139 -4.09 -4.36 -9.61
N GLY A 140 -4.10 -5.62 -10.06
CA GLY A 140 -3.02 -6.14 -10.90
C GLY A 140 -1.69 -6.17 -10.16
N ALA A 141 -0.68 -5.48 -10.69
CA ALA A 141 0.64 -5.36 -10.04
C ALA A 141 0.72 -4.18 -9.05
N ASP A 142 -0.25 -3.27 -9.06
CA ASP A 142 -0.21 -2.02 -8.32
C ASP A 142 -1.04 -2.07 -7.04
N TRP A 143 -0.61 -1.34 -6.03
CA TRP A 143 -1.39 -1.03 -4.85
C TRP A 143 -2.06 0.33 -5.01
N LYS A 144 -3.40 0.39 -4.86
CA LYS A 144 -4.21 1.62 -4.97
C LYS A 144 -4.90 1.93 -3.65
N LEU A 145 -4.95 3.21 -3.28
CA LEU A 145 -5.70 3.69 -2.12
C LEU A 145 -7.19 3.57 -2.40
N LEU A 146 -7.88 2.69 -1.69
CA LEU A 146 -9.32 2.46 -1.82
C LEU A 146 -10.14 3.34 -0.88
N SER A 147 -9.67 3.50 0.36
CA SER A 147 -10.34 4.38 1.31
C SER A 147 -9.39 4.98 2.34
N ARG A 148 -9.79 6.14 2.86
CA ARG A 148 -9.12 6.80 3.97
C ARG A 148 -10.16 7.36 4.93
N ALA A 149 -9.88 7.24 6.23
CA ALA A 149 -10.65 7.89 7.30
C ALA A 149 -9.72 8.62 8.27
N ALA A 150 -10.18 9.76 8.78
CA ALA A 150 -9.46 10.56 9.74
C ALA A 150 -10.29 10.83 10.99
N THR A 151 -9.65 10.75 12.15
CA THR A 151 -10.23 11.11 13.46
C THR A 151 -9.30 12.11 14.14
N LYS A 152 -9.86 13.16 14.76
CA LYS A 152 -9.08 14.10 15.56
C LYS A 152 -8.54 13.40 16.81
N LEU A 153 -7.30 13.72 17.19
CA LEU A 153 -6.66 13.31 18.44
C LEU A 153 -6.77 14.42 19.47
#